data_d2c5b884aca6e210b9e41bb13357e613
#
_entry.id   d2c5b884aca6e210b9e41bb13357e613
#
_cell.length_a   1.000
_cell.length_b   1.000
_cell.length_c   1.000
_cell.angle_alpha   90.00
_cell.angle_beta   90.00
_cell.angle_gamma   90.00
#
_symmetry.space_group_name_H-M   'P 1'
#
loop_
_entity.id
_entity.type
_entity.pdbx_description
1 polymer ?
#
loop_
_entity_poly.entity_id
_entity_poly.type
_entity_poly.pdbx_seq_one_letter_code
_entity_poly.pdbx_strand_id
1 'polypeptide(L)'
;MPQLSGKKKLKMPAAACFPSGIFVPAGENFLLYWCPMYILIAEVMVMEERKAKILINRAGGNAGAHSKSYRVALPSAWMKSLGITENDREVLLQFDGECVILRRPGPSGYEAFLREARRQGHELLRLHYYDEDTLCTKICADKVTHCLAVENLVDDSLSTAFGVNTSPTWEDLENFLEERCVPRQRDGLQYYLRELGLDHYDPLAIVRKTQGRMAEDNCWLDIVEG
;
A
#
# COMPACT_ATOMS: atom_id res chain seq x y z
N MET A 1 -39.40 0.45 29.37
CA MET A 1 -38.26 1.38 29.43
C MET A 1 -37.08 0.63 30.00
N PRO A 2 -36.06 0.25 29.20
CA PRO A 2 -34.79 -0.22 29.72
C PRO A 2 -33.78 0.91 29.72
N GLN A 3 -33.11 1.07 30.84
CA GLN A 3 -32.04 2.05 31.08
C GLN A 3 -30.78 1.73 30.28
N LEU A 4 -30.29 2.71 29.55
CA LEU A 4 -28.97 2.74 28.96
C LEU A 4 -27.98 3.26 30.01
N SER A 5 -27.22 2.36 30.61
CA SER A 5 -26.05 2.68 31.43
C SER A 5 -24.80 2.12 30.74
N GLY A 6 -23.84 2.96 30.42
CA GLY A 6 -22.54 2.53 29.94
C GLY A 6 -21.79 3.59 29.15
N LYS A 7 -21.51 4.75 29.75
CA LYS A 7 -20.56 5.71 29.16
C LYS A 7 -19.14 5.15 29.29
N LYS A 8 -18.59 4.56 28.20
CA LYS A 8 -17.18 4.30 28.12
C LYS A 8 -16.44 5.61 27.87
N LYS A 9 -15.61 6.03 28.83
CA LYS A 9 -14.64 7.11 28.65
C LYS A 9 -13.59 6.66 27.66
N LEU A 10 -13.54 7.30 26.48
CA LEU A 10 -12.41 7.20 25.56
C LEU A 10 -11.22 7.93 26.18
N LYS A 11 -10.14 7.19 26.41
CA LYS A 11 -8.84 7.74 26.77
C LYS A 11 -8.09 7.98 25.47
N MET A 12 -7.93 9.24 25.06
CA MET A 12 -7.09 9.59 23.92
C MET A 12 -5.61 9.41 24.31
N PRO A 13 -4.79 8.82 23.44
CA PRO A 13 -3.34 8.80 23.64
C PRO A 13 -2.77 10.20 23.51
N ALA A 14 -1.81 10.53 24.37
CA ALA A 14 -1.06 11.78 24.31
C ALA A 14 -0.18 11.75 23.04
N ALA A 15 -0.35 12.80 22.21
CA ALA A 15 0.45 13.11 21.02
C ALA A 15 0.34 12.12 19.85
N ALA A 16 -0.61 12.36 18.95
CA ALA A 16 -0.52 11.88 17.56
C ALA A 16 0.25 12.94 16.75
N CYS A 17 1.42 12.58 16.25
CA CYS A 17 2.19 13.39 15.32
C CYS A 17 1.60 13.20 13.91
N PHE A 18 0.95 14.24 13.35
CA PHE A 18 0.50 14.23 11.97
C PHE A 18 1.63 14.72 11.04
N PRO A 19 1.80 14.16 9.84
CA PRO A 19 2.88 14.54 8.93
C PRO A 19 2.78 15.96 8.34
N SER A 20 1.77 16.75 8.71
CA SER A 20 1.56 18.12 8.26
C SER A 20 1.96 19.22 9.25
N GLY A 21 2.67 18.90 10.35
CA GLY A 21 3.24 19.93 11.24
C GLY A 21 2.22 20.78 12.02
N ILE A 22 0.96 20.38 12.14
CA ILE A 22 -0.05 21.10 12.92
C ILE A 22 -0.03 20.60 14.35
N PHE A 23 0.48 21.43 15.25
CA PHE A 23 0.49 21.19 16.69
C PHE A 23 -0.88 21.60 17.26
N VAL A 24 -1.65 20.66 17.81
CA VAL A 24 -2.89 20.94 18.53
C VAL A 24 -2.61 20.86 20.04
N PRO A 25 -2.68 21.96 20.79
CA PRO A 25 -2.47 21.93 22.25
C PRO A 25 -3.64 21.24 22.96
N ALA A 26 -3.33 20.41 23.95
CA ALA A 26 -4.30 19.77 24.82
C ALA A 26 -4.91 20.81 25.77
N GLY A 27 -6.21 21.07 25.67
CA GLY A 27 -6.96 21.83 26.66
C GLY A 27 -8.11 22.67 26.09
N GLU A 28 -9.33 22.30 26.53
CA GLU A 28 -10.55 23.10 26.55
C GLU A 28 -11.36 23.35 25.27
N ASN A 29 -12.57 22.83 25.28
CA ASN A 29 -13.79 23.21 24.56
C ASN A 29 -13.63 24.10 23.32
N PHE A 30 -13.49 23.47 22.14
CA PHE A 30 -13.68 24.15 20.87
C PHE A 30 -15.09 23.89 20.33
N LEU A 31 -15.87 24.96 20.24
CA LEU A 31 -17.07 25.06 19.42
C LEU A 31 -16.68 24.87 17.95
N LEU A 32 -17.17 23.77 17.38
CA LEU A 32 -17.04 23.46 15.97
C LEU A 32 -17.69 24.54 15.11
N TYR A 33 -16.90 25.39 14.48
CA TYR A 33 -17.35 26.19 13.35
C TYR A 33 -17.59 25.25 12.15
N TRP A 34 -18.81 25.17 11.74
CA TRP A 34 -19.32 24.36 10.66
C TRP A 34 -18.81 24.90 9.30
N CYS A 35 -17.86 24.23 8.69
CA CYS A 35 -17.53 24.40 7.29
C CYS A 35 -18.11 23.21 6.50
N PRO A 36 -19.09 23.39 5.60
CA PRO A 36 -19.87 22.27 5.05
C PRO A 36 -19.22 21.55 3.87
N MET A 37 -17.90 21.57 3.72
CA MET A 37 -17.28 21.03 2.51
C MET A 37 -16.10 20.05 2.72
N TYR A 38 -15.84 19.58 3.94
CA TYR A 38 -14.86 18.51 4.16
C TYR A 38 -15.34 17.56 5.26
N ILE A 39 -16.37 16.74 4.97
CA ILE A 39 -16.49 15.46 5.64
C ILE A 39 -15.53 14.53 4.87
N LEU A 40 -14.23 14.69 5.10
CA LEU A 40 -13.31 13.60 4.95
C LEU A 40 -13.69 12.62 6.05
N ILE A 41 -14.33 11.53 5.69
CA ILE A 41 -14.46 10.36 6.55
C ILE A 41 -13.03 9.84 6.69
N ALA A 42 -12.28 10.39 7.65
CA ALA A 42 -11.16 9.68 8.21
C ALA A 42 -11.81 8.45 8.87
N GLU A 43 -11.84 7.33 8.19
CA GLU A 43 -12.02 6.05 8.83
C GLU A 43 -10.96 5.98 9.90
N VAL A 44 -11.36 6.24 11.14
CA VAL A 44 -10.51 6.01 12.30
C VAL A 44 -10.27 4.50 12.28
N MET A 45 -9.13 4.07 11.77
CA MET A 45 -8.71 2.68 11.90
C MET A 45 -8.63 2.38 13.39
N VAL A 46 -9.69 1.76 13.91
CA VAL A 46 -9.73 1.30 15.30
C VAL A 46 -8.78 0.13 15.41
N MET A 47 -7.55 0.42 15.83
CA MET A 47 -6.55 -0.61 16.08
C MET A 47 -6.96 -1.38 17.34
N GLU A 48 -7.34 -2.63 17.18
CA GLU A 48 -7.68 -3.52 18.31
C GLU A 48 -6.40 -4.12 18.86
N GLU A 49 -6.10 -3.87 20.13
CA GLU A 49 -4.94 -4.43 20.83
C GLU A 49 -5.36 -5.55 21.78
N ARG A 50 -4.61 -6.65 21.78
CA ARG A 50 -4.77 -7.74 22.77
C ARG A 50 -3.43 -8.22 23.27
N LYS A 51 -3.33 -8.43 24.57
CA LYS A 51 -2.17 -9.12 25.17
C LYS A 51 -2.32 -10.62 24.94
N ALA A 52 -1.31 -11.23 24.34
CA ALA A 52 -1.23 -12.67 24.13
C ALA A 52 0.03 -13.24 24.79
N LYS A 53 -0.01 -14.53 25.15
CA LYS A 53 1.16 -15.26 25.64
C LYS A 53 1.72 -16.13 24.52
N ILE A 54 3.04 -16.13 24.37
CA ILE A 54 3.73 -17.04 23.49
C ILE A 54 3.86 -18.39 24.19
N LEU A 55 3.35 -19.45 23.56
CA LEU A 55 3.54 -20.81 23.98
C LEU A 55 4.88 -21.32 23.46
N ILE A 56 5.71 -21.84 24.37
CA ILE A 56 7.04 -22.36 24.01
C ILE A 56 6.97 -23.90 24.18
N ASN A 57 7.14 -24.61 23.07
CA ASN A 57 7.17 -26.08 23.06
C ASN A 57 8.55 -26.56 22.63
N ARG A 58 8.95 -27.75 23.06
CA ARG A 58 10.10 -28.43 22.47
C ARG A 58 9.76 -28.81 21.05
N ALA A 59 10.65 -28.50 20.11
CA ALA A 59 10.47 -28.94 18.72
C ALA A 59 10.62 -30.50 18.71
N GLY A 60 9.63 -31.19 18.15
CA GLY A 60 9.67 -32.63 17.95
C GLY A 60 10.25 -32.99 16.58
N GLY A 61 10.56 -34.27 16.36
CA GLY A 61 11.11 -34.78 15.11
C GLY A 61 12.64 -34.67 15.02
N ASN A 62 13.17 -34.49 13.79
CA ASN A 62 14.62 -34.41 13.53
C ASN A 62 15.28 -33.07 13.92
N ALA A 63 14.61 -32.26 14.72
CA ALA A 63 15.17 -31.01 15.23
C ALA A 63 16.15 -31.31 16.38
N GLY A 64 17.29 -30.61 16.43
CA GLY A 64 18.33 -30.79 17.44
C GLY A 64 17.78 -30.70 18.87
N ALA A 65 18.47 -31.36 19.82
CA ALA A 65 18.01 -31.59 21.21
C ALA A 65 17.58 -30.36 22.03
N HIS A 66 17.87 -29.13 21.54
CA HIS A 66 17.52 -27.86 22.17
C HIS A 66 16.61 -26.97 21.34
N SER A 67 16.08 -27.46 20.22
CA SER A 67 15.20 -26.70 19.36
C SER A 67 13.84 -26.43 20.03
N LYS A 68 13.36 -25.18 19.93
CA LYS A 68 12.08 -24.74 20.49
C LYS A 68 11.19 -24.23 19.39
N SER A 69 9.90 -24.46 19.48
CA SER A 69 8.87 -23.84 18.65
C SER A 69 8.08 -22.83 19.47
N TYR A 70 7.74 -21.72 18.86
CA TYR A 70 6.98 -20.63 19.46
C TYR A 70 5.62 -20.52 18.78
N ARG A 71 4.54 -20.39 19.55
CA ARG A 71 3.18 -20.28 19.04
C ARG A 71 2.44 -19.16 19.75
N VAL A 72 1.63 -18.43 19.02
CA VAL A 72 0.71 -17.43 19.57
C VAL A 72 -0.71 -17.78 19.14
N ALA A 73 -1.68 -17.68 20.06
CA ALA A 73 -3.09 -17.86 19.72
C ALA A 73 -3.65 -16.52 19.27
N LEU A 74 -4.17 -16.48 18.04
CA LEU A 74 -4.80 -15.31 17.46
C LEU A 74 -6.32 -15.38 17.66
N PRO A 75 -7.01 -14.24 17.89
CA PRO A 75 -8.45 -14.20 18.00
C PRO A 75 -9.13 -14.68 16.73
N SER A 76 -10.14 -15.54 16.87
CA SER A 76 -10.89 -16.06 15.72
C SER A 76 -11.61 -14.98 14.91
N ALA A 77 -12.00 -13.88 15.56
CA ALA A 77 -12.58 -12.73 14.87
C ALA A 77 -11.59 -12.08 13.90
N TRP A 78 -10.31 -11.94 14.30
CA TRP A 78 -9.26 -11.41 13.42
C TRP A 78 -8.98 -12.34 12.24
N MET A 79 -8.99 -13.65 12.48
CA MET A 79 -8.79 -14.62 11.41
C MET A 79 -9.93 -14.58 10.39
N LYS A 80 -11.17 -14.41 10.86
CA LYS A 80 -12.34 -14.21 9.98
C LYS A 80 -12.22 -12.93 9.16
N SER A 81 -11.82 -11.83 9.79
CA SER A 81 -11.62 -10.55 9.08
C SER A 81 -10.52 -10.63 8.02
N LEU A 82 -9.47 -11.40 8.28
CA LEU A 82 -8.41 -11.71 7.31
C LEU A 82 -8.85 -12.73 6.26
N GLY A 83 -10.06 -13.29 6.33
CA GLY A 83 -10.56 -14.28 5.38
C GLY A 83 -9.83 -15.63 5.47
N ILE A 84 -9.18 -15.93 6.60
CA ILE A 84 -8.49 -17.21 6.82
C ILE A 84 -9.52 -18.26 7.19
N THR A 85 -9.53 -19.37 6.45
CA THR A 85 -10.46 -20.51 6.61
C THR A 85 -9.72 -21.83 6.78
N GLU A 86 -10.44 -22.92 7.05
CA GLU A 86 -9.82 -24.24 7.15
C GLU A 86 -9.17 -24.70 5.83
N ASN A 87 -9.66 -24.21 4.70
CA ASN A 87 -9.16 -24.57 3.37
C ASN A 87 -8.11 -23.58 2.83
N ASP A 88 -8.05 -22.37 3.39
CA ASP A 88 -7.11 -21.31 3.01
C ASP A 88 -6.45 -20.75 4.25
N ARG A 89 -5.28 -21.33 4.61
CA ARG A 89 -4.55 -21.10 5.86
C ARG A 89 -3.20 -20.43 5.66
N GLU A 90 -2.86 -20.10 4.43
CA GLU A 90 -1.57 -19.47 4.14
C GLU A 90 -1.57 -18.02 4.60
N VAL A 91 -0.48 -17.64 5.24
CA VAL A 91 -0.22 -16.27 5.71
C VAL A 91 1.22 -15.87 5.39
N LEU A 92 1.40 -14.63 5.04
CA LEU A 92 2.71 -14.01 4.91
C LEU A 92 3.12 -13.44 6.27
N LEU A 93 4.28 -13.85 6.77
CA LEU A 93 4.90 -13.28 7.96
C LEU A 93 6.07 -12.39 7.54
N GLN A 94 6.05 -11.15 7.98
CA GLN A 94 7.14 -10.21 7.80
C GLN A 94 7.69 -9.81 9.16
N PHE A 95 9.03 -9.66 9.25
CA PHE A 95 9.72 -9.22 10.45
C PHE A 95 10.68 -8.09 10.08
N ASP A 96 10.50 -6.93 10.70
CA ASP A 96 11.29 -5.72 10.46
C ASP A 96 12.39 -5.46 11.52
N GLY A 97 12.57 -6.39 12.46
CA GLY A 97 13.49 -6.27 13.58
C GLY A 97 12.81 -5.94 14.91
N GLU A 98 11.63 -5.38 14.90
CA GLU A 98 10.86 -4.96 16.08
C GLU A 98 9.51 -5.67 16.20
N CYS A 99 8.78 -5.81 15.10
CA CYS A 99 7.46 -6.42 15.10
C CYS A 99 7.32 -7.54 14.04
N VAL A 100 6.37 -8.43 14.29
CA VAL A 100 5.95 -9.45 13.32
C VAL A 100 4.60 -9.05 12.77
N ILE A 101 4.54 -8.81 11.48
CA ILE A 101 3.33 -8.49 10.74
C ILE A 101 2.82 -9.77 10.08
N LEU A 102 1.56 -10.10 10.33
CA LEU A 102 0.86 -11.21 9.70
C LEU A 102 -0.18 -10.63 8.73
N ARG A 103 -0.09 -11.01 7.48
CA ARG A 103 -1.07 -10.63 6.46
C ARG A 103 -1.46 -11.83 5.60
N ARG A 104 -2.59 -11.75 4.94
CA ARG A 104 -2.94 -12.73 3.92
C ARG A 104 -1.98 -12.57 2.74
N PRO A 105 -1.48 -13.67 2.14
CA PRO A 105 -0.80 -13.58 0.86
C PRO A 105 -1.77 -12.95 -0.14
N GLY A 106 -1.30 -11.99 -0.89
CA GLY A 106 -2.05 -11.50 -2.06
C GLY A 106 -2.23 -12.63 -3.08
N PRO A 107 -3.12 -12.48 -4.06
CA PRO A 107 -3.24 -13.44 -5.14
C PRO A 107 -1.87 -13.68 -5.76
N SER A 108 -1.48 -14.95 -5.93
CA SER A 108 -0.21 -15.33 -6.55
C SER A 108 -0.26 -15.01 -8.04
N GLY A 109 0.61 -14.11 -8.45
CA GLY A 109 0.75 -13.72 -9.84
C GLY A 109 -0.16 -12.57 -10.29
N TYR A 110 0.27 -11.88 -11.33
CA TYR A 110 -0.37 -10.71 -11.92
C TYR A 110 -1.84 -10.94 -12.30
N GLU A 111 -2.11 -12.04 -12.99
CA GLU A 111 -3.47 -12.36 -13.47
C GLU A 111 -4.45 -12.71 -12.34
N ALA A 112 -3.96 -13.36 -11.29
CA ALA A 112 -4.79 -13.69 -10.13
C ALA A 112 -5.16 -12.41 -9.35
N PHE A 113 -4.20 -11.50 -9.18
CA PHE A 113 -4.42 -10.17 -8.58
C PHE A 113 -5.45 -9.37 -9.38
N LEU A 114 -5.26 -9.29 -10.70
CA LEU A 114 -6.15 -8.56 -11.60
C LEU A 114 -7.60 -9.09 -11.54
N ARG A 115 -7.77 -10.40 -11.53
CA ARG A 115 -9.11 -11.03 -11.43
C ARG A 115 -9.76 -10.74 -10.09
N GLU A 116 -9.03 -10.85 -9.00
CA GLU A 116 -9.57 -10.62 -7.65
C GLU A 116 -9.98 -9.17 -7.45
N ALA A 117 -9.14 -8.21 -7.81
CA ALA A 117 -9.45 -6.80 -7.69
C ALA A 117 -10.66 -6.40 -8.56
N ARG A 118 -10.78 -6.96 -9.79
CA ARG A 118 -11.96 -6.78 -10.64
C ARG A 118 -13.22 -7.38 -10.01
N ARG A 119 -13.11 -8.55 -9.39
CA ARG A 119 -14.24 -9.19 -8.70
C ARG A 119 -14.75 -8.34 -7.53
N GLN A 120 -13.85 -7.62 -6.86
CA GLN A 120 -14.19 -6.70 -5.78
C GLN A 120 -14.66 -5.32 -6.26
N GLY A 121 -14.58 -5.06 -7.57
CA GLY A 121 -14.97 -3.78 -8.15
C GLY A 121 -14.01 -2.64 -7.83
N HIS A 122 -12.75 -2.96 -7.53
CA HIS A 122 -11.74 -1.96 -7.22
C HIS A 122 -11.29 -1.21 -8.47
N GLU A 123 -10.96 0.08 -8.29
CA GLU A 123 -10.34 0.87 -9.34
C GLU A 123 -8.87 0.48 -9.49
N LEU A 124 -8.49 0.10 -10.70
CA LEU A 124 -7.15 -0.37 -11.03
C LEU A 124 -6.41 0.63 -11.91
N LEU A 125 -5.13 0.84 -11.62
CA LEU A 125 -4.18 1.45 -12.52
C LEU A 125 -3.32 0.34 -13.12
N ARG A 126 -3.36 0.18 -14.45
CA ARG A 126 -2.55 -0.79 -15.17
C ARG A 126 -1.55 -0.06 -16.05
N LEU A 127 -0.28 -0.43 -15.92
CA LEU A 127 0.82 0.16 -16.67
C LEU A 127 1.61 -0.96 -17.36
N HIS A 128 1.99 -0.70 -18.59
CA HIS A 128 2.92 -1.52 -19.35
C HIS A 128 4.20 -0.70 -19.57
N TYR A 129 5.31 -1.21 -19.10
CA TYR A 129 6.63 -0.59 -19.25
C TYR A 129 7.40 -1.25 -20.37
N TYR A 130 7.83 -0.45 -21.31
CA TYR A 130 8.53 -0.86 -22.51
C TYR A 130 9.95 -0.33 -22.54
N ASP A 131 10.85 -1.08 -23.15
CA ASP A 131 12.13 -0.63 -23.68
C ASP A 131 12.07 -0.76 -25.20
N GLU A 132 12.14 0.36 -25.92
CA GLU A 132 11.80 0.46 -27.33
C GLU A 132 10.41 -0.16 -27.63
N ASP A 133 10.39 -1.27 -28.38
CA ASP A 133 9.17 -2.02 -28.72
C ASP A 133 8.97 -3.26 -27.85
N THR A 134 9.88 -3.52 -26.89
CA THR A 134 9.83 -4.70 -26.04
C THR A 134 9.04 -4.40 -24.75
N LEU A 135 7.95 -5.13 -24.52
CA LEU A 135 7.23 -5.07 -23.23
C LEU A 135 8.06 -5.78 -22.16
N CYS A 136 8.58 -5.01 -21.20
CA CYS A 136 9.48 -5.51 -20.16
C CYS A 136 8.76 -5.83 -18.85
N THR A 137 7.80 -4.97 -18.44
CA THR A 137 7.10 -5.14 -17.16
C THR A 137 5.63 -4.76 -17.30
N LYS A 138 4.74 -5.60 -16.75
CA LYS A 138 3.34 -5.26 -16.49
C LYS A 138 3.15 -4.93 -15.02
N ILE A 139 2.49 -3.83 -14.72
CA ILE A 139 2.18 -3.36 -13.38
C ILE A 139 0.66 -3.24 -13.25
N CYS A 140 0.11 -3.82 -12.19
CA CYS A 140 -1.29 -3.62 -11.80
C CYS A 140 -1.32 -3.09 -10.37
N ALA A 141 -1.83 -1.91 -10.18
CA ALA A 141 -1.94 -1.24 -8.89
C ALA A 141 -3.43 -1.06 -8.54
N ASP A 142 -3.80 -1.54 -7.38
CA ASP A 142 -5.13 -1.39 -6.81
C ASP A 142 -5.17 -0.08 -6.00
N LYS A 143 -5.94 0.91 -6.48
CA LYS A 143 -6.05 2.22 -5.85
C LYS A 143 -6.80 2.22 -4.52
N VAL A 144 -7.53 1.15 -4.22
CA VAL A 144 -8.30 1.02 -2.97
C VAL A 144 -7.44 0.43 -1.86
N THR A 145 -6.71 -0.65 -2.18
CA THR A 145 -5.90 -1.36 -1.18
C THR A 145 -4.44 -0.92 -1.14
N HIS A 146 -3.99 -0.12 -2.12
CA HIS A 146 -2.60 0.27 -2.34
C HIS A 146 -1.66 -0.94 -2.48
N CYS A 147 -2.19 -2.05 -3.00
CA CYS A 147 -1.41 -3.24 -3.31
C CYS A 147 -1.02 -3.25 -4.79
N LEU A 148 0.14 -3.83 -5.09
CA LEU A 148 0.64 -4.00 -6.45
C LEU A 148 0.83 -5.47 -6.79
N ALA A 149 0.63 -5.79 -8.08
CA ALA A 149 1.15 -6.99 -8.70
C ALA A 149 1.99 -6.61 -9.91
N VAL A 150 3.14 -7.21 -10.03
CA VAL A 150 4.11 -6.95 -11.09
C VAL A 150 4.48 -8.26 -11.78
N GLU A 151 4.57 -8.22 -13.10
CA GLU A 151 5.03 -9.33 -13.94
C GLU A 151 6.15 -8.83 -14.84
N ASN A 152 7.39 -9.26 -14.57
CA ASN A 152 8.53 -9.02 -15.45
C ASN A 152 8.52 -10.04 -16.57
N LEU A 153 8.66 -9.59 -17.81
CA LEU A 153 8.63 -10.42 -19.02
C LEU A 153 10.03 -10.60 -19.63
N VAL A 154 11.03 -9.93 -19.05
CA VAL A 154 12.45 -10.02 -19.42
C VAL A 154 13.26 -10.42 -18.19
N ASP A 155 14.38 -11.12 -18.43
CA ASP A 155 15.27 -11.60 -17.36
C ASP A 155 16.25 -10.53 -16.88
N ASP A 156 16.55 -9.54 -17.73
CA ASP A 156 17.45 -8.45 -17.36
C ASP A 156 16.75 -7.45 -16.44
N SER A 157 17.18 -7.44 -15.17
CA SER A 157 16.63 -6.54 -14.18
C SER A 157 16.81 -5.04 -14.49
N LEU A 158 17.82 -4.68 -15.29
CA LEU A 158 18.05 -3.29 -15.68
C LEU A 158 16.98 -2.77 -16.66
N SER A 159 16.34 -3.68 -17.40
CA SER A 159 15.25 -3.37 -18.31
C SER A 159 13.87 -3.46 -17.67
N THR A 160 13.77 -3.76 -16.37
CA THR A 160 12.48 -3.84 -15.66
C THR A 160 12.16 -2.57 -14.89
N ALA A 161 10.85 -2.30 -14.68
CA ALA A 161 10.38 -1.08 -14.03
C ALA A 161 10.93 -0.88 -12.61
N PHE A 162 11.15 -1.96 -11.86
CA PHE A 162 11.59 -1.90 -10.46
C PHE A 162 12.95 -2.59 -10.23
N GLY A 163 13.71 -2.85 -11.29
CA GLY A 163 15.02 -3.47 -11.18
C GLY A 163 14.95 -4.83 -10.48
N VAL A 164 15.77 -5.01 -9.46
CA VAL A 164 15.83 -6.25 -8.64
C VAL A 164 14.72 -6.35 -7.60
N ASN A 165 13.90 -5.32 -7.41
CA ASN A 165 12.79 -5.34 -6.45
C ASN A 165 11.63 -6.16 -7.01
N THR A 166 11.44 -7.37 -6.50
CA THR A 166 10.38 -8.30 -6.94
C THR A 166 9.05 -8.10 -6.22
N SER A 167 8.99 -7.24 -5.22
CA SER A 167 7.80 -6.99 -4.39
C SER A 167 7.64 -5.50 -4.12
N PRO A 168 7.49 -4.67 -5.17
CA PRO A 168 7.39 -3.23 -5.01
C PRO A 168 6.15 -2.83 -4.21
N THR A 169 6.30 -1.75 -3.45
CA THR A 169 5.24 -1.13 -2.67
C THR A 169 4.55 -0.01 -3.47
N TRP A 170 3.48 0.56 -2.91
CA TRP A 170 2.83 1.75 -3.48
C TRP A 170 3.80 2.94 -3.58
N GLU A 171 4.65 3.14 -2.56
CA GLU A 171 5.67 4.18 -2.56
C GLU A 171 6.71 3.97 -3.67
N ASP A 172 7.12 2.71 -3.93
CA ASP A 172 8.01 2.40 -5.06
C ASP A 172 7.37 2.76 -6.41
N LEU A 173 6.06 2.56 -6.55
CA LEU A 173 5.32 2.97 -7.76
C LEU A 173 5.28 4.49 -7.90
N GLU A 174 5.00 5.22 -6.83
CA GLU A 174 4.98 6.68 -6.85
C GLU A 174 6.36 7.26 -7.22
N ASN A 175 7.43 6.71 -6.62
CA ASN A 175 8.81 7.08 -6.93
C ASN A 175 9.16 6.76 -8.39
N PHE A 176 8.81 5.57 -8.87
CA PHE A 176 9.02 5.18 -10.26
C PHE A 176 8.33 6.14 -11.24
N LEU A 177 7.07 6.51 -10.99
CA LEU A 177 6.35 7.47 -11.83
C LEU A 177 6.99 8.86 -11.78
N GLU A 178 7.48 9.30 -10.60
CA GLU A 178 8.16 10.58 -10.47
C GLU A 178 9.52 10.60 -11.19
N GLU A 179 10.27 9.49 -11.15
CA GLU A 179 11.53 9.33 -11.91
C GLU A 179 11.32 9.40 -13.41
N ARG A 180 10.11 9.04 -13.91
CA ARG A 180 9.72 9.16 -15.32
C ARG A 180 9.16 10.55 -15.69
N CYS A 181 9.32 11.54 -14.81
CA CYS A 181 8.87 12.91 -15.01
C CYS A 181 10.02 13.91 -14.95
N VAL A 182 9.80 15.11 -15.45
CA VAL A 182 10.74 16.21 -15.21
C VAL A 182 10.84 16.52 -13.72
N PRO A 183 12.04 16.85 -13.20
CA PRO A 183 12.22 17.15 -11.78
C PRO A 183 11.33 18.30 -11.30
N ARG A 184 10.78 18.19 -10.08
CA ARG A 184 9.95 19.26 -9.47
C ARG A 184 10.65 20.61 -9.34
N GLN A 185 11.99 20.59 -9.25
CA GLN A 185 12.82 21.78 -9.09
C GLN A 185 13.28 22.39 -10.43
N ARG A 186 12.82 21.85 -11.56
CA ARG A 186 13.19 22.35 -12.90
C ARG A 186 12.73 23.80 -13.09
N ASP A 187 13.65 24.63 -13.59
CA ASP A 187 13.29 25.98 -14.03
C ASP A 187 12.25 25.92 -15.16
N GLY A 188 11.23 26.77 -15.05
CA GLY A 188 10.15 26.80 -16.05
C GLY A 188 9.12 25.67 -15.92
N LEU A 189 9.08 24.92 -14.80
CA LEU A 189 8.12 23.84 -14.56
C LEU A 189 6.68 24.27 -14.82
N GLN A 190 6.27 25.45 -14.35
CA GLN A 190 4.90 25.95 -14.54
C GLN A 190 4.55 26.19 -16.02
N TYR A 191 5.52 26.57 -16.83
CA TYR A 191 5.32 26.69 -18.28
C TYR A 191 5.13 25.32 -18.91
N TYR A 192 5.99 24.36 -18.56
CA TYR A 192 5.89 22.96 -19.01
C TYR A 192 4.55 22.32 -18.65
N LEU A 193 4.09 22.46 -17.40
CA LEU A 193 2.79 21.93 -16.97
C LEU A 193 1.64 22.53 -17.76
N ARG A 194 1.69 23.84 -18.03
CA ARG A 194 0.67 24.52 -18.82
C ARG A 194 0.64 24.03 -20.27
N GLU A 195 1.78 23.74 -20.88
CA GLU A 195 1.84 23.15 -22.23
C GLU A 195 1.22 21.75 -22.26
N LEU A 196 1.35 20.98 -21.19
CA LEU A 196 0.68 19.69 -21.03
C LEU A 196 -0.81 19.81 -20.67
N GLY A 197 -1.29 21.02 -20.38
CA GLY A 197 -2.68 21.27 -19.92
C GLY A 197 -2.91 20.80 -18.49
N LEU A 198 -1.88 20.91 -17.62
CA LEU A 198 -1.94 20.52 -16.22
C LEU A 198 -1.81 21.76 -15.32
N ASP A 199 -2.64 21.82 -14.27
CA ASP A 199 -2.64 22.93 -13.31
C ASP A 199 -1.61 22.75 -12.18
N HIS A 200 -1.24 21.50 -11.89
CA HIS A 200 -0.29 21.16 -10.84
C HIS A 200 0.55 19.94 -11.24
N TYR A 201 1.63 19.73 -10.50
CA TYR A 201 2.53 18.60 -10.72
C TYR A 201 1.91 17.32 -10.15
N ASP A 202 1.51 16.44 -11.05
CA ASP A 202 1.02 15.09 -10.77
C ASP A 202 1.77 14.10 -11.68
N PRO A 203 2.62 13.22 -11.13
CA PRO A 203 3.41 12.28 -11.93
C PRO A 203 2.55 11.42 -12.85
N LEU A 204 1.43 10.88 -12.38
CA LEU A 204 0.56 10.05 -13.21
C LEU A 204 -0.08 10.84 -14.35
N ALA A 205 -0.51 12.07 -14.09
CA ALA A 205 -1.06 12.94 -15.13
C ALA A 205 -0.01 13.35 -16.17
N ILE A 206 1.23 13.61 -15.73
CA ILE A 206 2.37 13.89 -16.62
C ILE A 206 2.66 12.68 -17.49
N VAL A 207 2.80 11.48 -16.87
CA VAL A 207 3.05 10.22 -17.60
C VAL A 207 1.94 9.94 -18.62
N ARG A 208 0.67 10.22 -18.32
CA ARG A 208 -0.44 10.11 -19.28
C ARG A 208 -0.21 10.93 -20.54
N LYS A 209 0.41 12.10 -20.41
CA LYS A 209 0.66 13.03 -21.54
C LYS A 209 1.96 12.73 -22.28
N THR A 210 2.97 12.29 -21.57
CA THR A 210 4.34 12.12 -22.09
C THR A 210 4.70 10.66 -22.34
N GLN A 211 3.87 9.70 -21.90
CA GLN A 211 4.20 8.29 -21.82
C GLN A 211 5.43 8.00 -20.93
N GLY A 212 5.80 8.93 -20.05
CA GLY A 212 7.01 8.82 -19.25
C GLY A 212 8.31 8.72 -20.06
N ARG A 213 8.32 9.19 -21.32
CA ARG A 213 9.50 9.20 -22.17
C ARG A 213 10.51 10.22 -21.68
N MET A 214 11.77 9.81 -21.62
CA MET A 214 12.90 10.63 -21.21
C MET A 214 13.93 10.72 -22.34
N ALA A 215 14.81 11.70 -22.24
CA ALA A 215 15.87 11.88 -23.23
C ALA A 215 17.06 10.94 -23.01
N GLU A 216 17.15 10.36 -21.84
CA GLU A 216 18.27 9.54 -21.36
C GLU A 216 18.15 8.06 -21.75
N ASP A 217 16.91 7.61 -22.08
CA ASP A 217 16.66 6.21 -22.42
C ASP A 217 15.57 6.06 -23.52
N ASN A 218 15.33 4.83 -23.96
CA ASN A 218 14.28 4.49 -24.93
C ASN A 218 13.01 3.95 -24.26
N CYS A 219 12.93 4.03 -22.94
CA CYS A 219 11.86 3.45 -22.18
C CYS A 219 10.59 4.35 -22.16
N TRP A 220 9.45 3.70 -22.07
CA TRP A 220 8.17 4.40 -22.00
C TRP A 220 7.07 3.56 -21.33
N LEU A 221 6.00 4.23 -20.96
CA LEU A 221 4.86 3.65 -20.27
C LEU A 221 3.59 3.78 -21.12
N ASP A 222 2.85 2.68 -21.22
CA ASP A 222 1.47 2.68 -21.70
C ASP A 222 0.51 2.48 -20.52
N ILE A 223 -0.50 3.36 -20.43
CA ILE A 223 -1.55 3.26 -19.41
C ILE A 223 -2.72 2.50 -20.04
N VAL A 224 -2.89 1.25 -19.61
CA VAL A 224 -3.92 0.36 -20.15
C VAL A 224 -5.25 0.67 -19.48
N GLU A 225 -6.11 1.36 -20.20
CA GLU A 225 -7.49 1.59 -19.77
C GLU A 225 -8.28 0.28 -19.81
N GLY A 226 -9.01 -0.02 -18.72
CA GLY A 226 -9.70 -1.29 -18.56
C GLY A 226 -11.19 -1.18 -18.45
#